data_ada03a708150dd4ebd3fd1176bf04999
#
_entry.id   ada03a708150dd4ebd3fd1176bf04999
#
_cell.length_a   1.000
_cell.length_b   1.000
_cell.length_c   1.000
_cell.angle_alpha   90.00
_cell.angle_beta   90.00
_cell.angle_gamma   90.00
#
_symmetry.space_group_name_H-M   'P 1'
#
loop_
_entity.id
_entity.type
_entity.pdbx_description
1 polymer ?
#
loop_
_entity_poly.entity_id
_entity_poly.type
_entity_poly.pdbx_seq_one_letter_code
_entity_poly.pdbx_strand_id
1 'polypeptide(L)'
;MTEIPIIDLLSLVWFVALWAIYTWHADIRVRRVHSLRAVMHAYREQWMQQMLVRDNRVVDVNILRNLLQGVAFFASATLLVLAGLLTILGSTDRAIEIVRALPFAAKTTLLQWEMKLLVLCVIFVYAFFKFTWALR
;
A
#
# COMPACT_ATOMS: atom_id res chain seq x y z
N MET A 1 0.11 -15.28 31.05
CA MET A 1 -0.95 -15.38 30.02
C MET A 1 -1.12 -13.99 29.43
N THR A 2 -0.62 -13.79 28.23
CA THR A 2 -0.71 -12.51 27.51
C THR A 2 -2.10 -12.41 26.89
N GLU A 3 -3.04 -11.87 27.67
CA GLU A 3 -4.36 -11.59 27.14
C GLU A 3 -4.21 -10.44 26.13
N ILE A 4 -4.39 -10.74 24.84
CA ILE A 4 -4.56 -9.73 23.83
C ILE A 4 -5.84 -8.99 24.24
N PRO A 5 -5.80 -7.68 24.50
CA PRO A 5 -7.00 -6.97 24.90
C PRO A 5 -8.04 -7.10 23.78
N ILE A 6 -9.25 -7.45 24.17
CA ILE A 6 -10.39 -7.65 23.26
C ILE A 6 -10.54 -6.46 22.29
N ILE A 7 -10.19 -5.27 22.76
CA ILE A 7 -10.20 -4.02 21.97
C ILE A 7 -9.22 -4.08 20.78
N ASP A 8 -8.01 -4.61 20.95
CA ASP A 8 -7.03 -4.72 19.87
C ASP A 8 -7.44 -5.77 18.83
N LEU A 9 -8.01 -6.88 19.28
CA LEU A 9 -8.57 -7.90 18.38
C LEU A 9 -9.76 -7.34 17.59
N LEU A 10 -10.64 -6.59 18.25
CA LEU A 10 -11.82 -5.99 17.63
C LEU A 10 -11.42 -4.91 16.59
N SER A 11 -10.38 -4.12 16.91
CA SER A 11 -9.84 -3.12 15.98
C SER A 11 -9.19 -3.76 14.75
N LEU A 12 -8.48 -4.88 14.91
CA LEU A 12 -7.89 -5.64 13.81
C LEU A 12 -8.98 -6.23 12.90
N VAL A 13 -9.99 -6.88 13.49
CA VAL A 13 -11.12 -7.44 12.73
C VAL A 13 -11.85 -6.33 11.97
N TRP A 14 -12.09 -5.20 12.61
CA TRP A 14 -12.71 -4.04 11.99
C TRP A 14 -11.90 -3.50 10.81
N PHE A 15 -10.59 -3.38 10.98
CA PHE A 15 -9.68 -2.93 9.92
C PHE A 15 -9.71 -3.88 8.72
N VAL A 16 -9.59 -5.20 8.96
CA VAL A 16 -9.63 -6.22 7.90
C VAL A 16 -10.99 -6.23 7.19
N ALA A 17 -12.08 -6.10 7.95
CA ALA A 17 -13.44 -6.05 7.40
C ALA A 17 -13.62 -4.81 6.49
N LEU A 18 -13.23 -3.63 6.95
CA LEU A 18 -13.31 -2.41 6.14
C LEU A 18 -12.45 -2.50 4.89
N TRP A 19 -11.25 -3.06 5.00
CA TRP A 19 -10.37 -3.25 3.86
C TRP A 19 -10.95 -4.25 2.85
N ALA A 20 -11.50 -5.38 3.31
CA ALA A 20 -12.15 -6.36 2.46
C ALA A 20 -13.41 -5.78 1.78
N ILE A 21 -14.24 -5.04 2.51
CA ILE A 21 -15.44 -4.37 1.98
C ILE A 21 -15.03 -3.33 0.93
N TYR A 22 -13.98 -2.53 1.20
CA TYR A 22 -13.50 -1.53 0.26
C TYR A 22 -12.97 -2.16 -1.04
N THR A 23 -12.12 -3.20 -0.93
CA THR A 23 -11.57 -3.89 -2.12
C THR A 23 -12.67 -4.57 -2.92
N TRP A 24 -13.60 -5.27 -2.25
CA TRP A 24 -14.77 -5.87 -2.88
C TRP A 24 -15.64 -4.84 -3.60
N HIS A 25 -15.94 -3.74 -2.92
CA HIS A 25 -16.78 -2.68 -3.48
C HIS A 25 -16.09 -1.96 -4.66
N ALA A 26 -14.79 -1.71 -4.56
CA ALA A 26 -14.00 -1.12 -5.63
C ALA A 26 -13.96 -2.02 -6.87
N ASP A 27 -13.78 -3.34 -6.69
CA ASP A 27 -13.70 -4.30 -7.80
C ASP A 27 -15.08 -4.52 -8.46
N ILE A 28 -16.18 -4.55 -7.69
CA ILE A 28 -17.53 -4.72 -8.25
C ILE A 28 -18.03 -3.46 -8.95
N ARG A 29 -17.80 -2.28 -8.37
CA ARG A 29 -18.22 -1.02 -8.98
C ARG A 29 -17.47 -0.69 -10.27
N VAL A 30 -16.20 -1.09 -10.37
CA VAL A 30 -15.40 -0.93 -11.59
C VAL A 30 -16.05 -1.61 -12.79
N ARG A 31 -16.81 -2.68 -12.57
CA ARG A 31 -17.48 -3.41 -13.65
C ARG A 31 -18.82 -2.80 -14.08
N ARG A 32 -19.44 -1.92 -13.28
CA ARG A 32 -20.84 -1.48 -13.51
C ARG A 32 -21.08 0.00 -13.81
N VAL A 33 -20.15 0.90 -13.51
CA VAL A 33 -20.40 2.36 -13.67
C VAL A 33 -19.14 3.01 -14.22
N HIS A 34 -19.30 4.15 -14.92
CA HIS A 34 -18.26 5.07 -15.41
C HIS A 34 -17.25 5.43 -14.29
N SER A 35 -16.50 4.45 -13.83
CA SER A 35 -15.45 4.67 -12.84
C SER A 35 -14.32 5.43 -13.53
N LEU A 36 -13.62 6.30 -12.79
CA LEU A 36 -12.42 6.98 -13.26
C LEU A 36 -11.44 6.01 -13.94
N ARG A 37 -11.35 4.76 -13.42
CA ARG A 37 -10.52 3.70 -13.97
C ARG A 37 -10.96 3.27 -15.38
N ALA A 38 -12.26 3.10 -15.61
CA ALA A 38 -12.80 2.72 -16.92
C ALA A 38 -12.60 3.83 -17.95
N VAL A 39 -12.84 5.08 -17.54
CA VAL A 39 -12.60 6.26 -18.38
C VAL A 39 -11.11 6.39 -18.72
N MET A 40 -10.22 6.25 -17.74
CA MET A 40 -8.78 6.29 -17.96
C MET A 40 -8.27 5.14 -18.83
N HIS A 41 -8.89 3.96 -18.73
CA HIS A 41 -8.56 2.84 -19.63
C HIS A 41 -8.92 3.15 -21.08
N ALA A 42 -10.11 3.70 -21.32
CA ALA A 42 -10.54 4.11 -22.66
C ALA A 42 -9.65 5.22 -23.25
N TYR A 43 -9.28 6.23 -22.45
CA TYR A 43 -8.33 7.26 -22.87
C TYR A 43 -6.95 6.71 -23.18
N ARG A 44 -6.47 5.76 -22.37
CA ARG A 44 -5.18 5.10 -22.60
C ARG A 44 -5.17 4.31 -23.91
N GLU A 45 -6.25 3.59 -24.18
CA GLU A 45 -6.42 2.84 -25.44
C GLU A 45 -6.43 3.77 -26.66
N GLN A 46 -7.21 4.84 -26.62
CA GLN A 46 -7.24 5.86 -27.68
C GLN A 46 -5.88 6.53 -27.89
N TRP A 47 -5.19 6.86 -26.80
CA TRP A 47 -3.84 7.45 -26.88
C TRP A 47 -2.84 6.49 -27.52
N MET A 48 -2.87 5.19 -27.13
CA MET A 48 -2.02 4.16 -27.73
C MET A 48 -2.27 3.99 -29.23
N GLN A 49 -3.54 4.01 -29.68
CA GLN A 49 -3.89 3.95 -31.10
C GLN A 49 -3.34 5.17 -31.86
N GLN A 50 -3.50 6.35 -31.31
CA GLN A 50 -2.95 7.57 -31.93
C GLN A 50 -1.42 7.58 -31.95
N MET A 51 -0.76 7.04 -30.91
CA MET A 51 0.70 6.91 -30.87
C MET A 51 1.22 6.04 -32.02
N LEU A 52 0.48 5.00 -32.44
CA LEU A 52 0.89 4.12 -33.54
C LEU A 52 0.91 4.85 -34.91
N VAL A 53 0.07 5.86 -35.08
CA VAL A 53 -0.09 6.62 -36.35
C VAL A 53 0.89 7.80 -36.43
N ARG A 54 1.41 8.28 -35.31
CA ARG A 54 2.32 9.45 -35.28
C ARG A 54 3.72 9.10 -35.77
N ASP A 55 4.28 9.95 -36.60
CA ASP A 55 5.69 9.83 -37.08
C ASP A 55 6.69 10.16 -35.95
N ASN A 56 6.39 11.18 -35.13
CA ASN A 56 7.25 11.58 -34.01
C ASN A 56 6.71 11.06 -32.66
N ARG A 57 7.35 10.01 -32.15
CA ARG A 57 6.97 9.33 -30.90
C ARG A 57 7.79 9.75 -29.68
N VAL A 58 8.71 10.71 -29.84
CA VAL A 58 9.64 11.10 -28.76
C VAL A 58 8.89 11.64 -27.55
N VAL A 59 7.85 12.44 -27.76
CA VAL A 59 7.03 13.01 -26.68
C VAL A 59 6.27 11.91 -25.95
N ASP A 60 5.67 10.97 -26.69
CA ASP A 60 4.91 9.86 -26.12
C ASP A 60 5.80 8.94 -25.27
N VAL A 61 7.00 8.62 -25.76
CA VAL A 61 8.01 7.83 -25.01
C VAL A 61 8.45 8.56 -23.75
N ASN A 62 8.66 9.87 -23.78
CA ASN A 62 9.03 10.65 -22.62
C ASN A 62 7.91 10.68 -21.57
N ILE A 63 6.64 10.78 -21.96
CA ILE A 63 5.50 10.71 -21.05
C ILE A 63 5.45 9.34 -20.38
N LEU A 64 5.57 8.25 -21.14
CA LEU A 64 5.61 6.89 -20.60
C LEU A 64 6.76 6.70 -19.61
N ARG A 65 7.95 7.18 -19.98
CA ARG A 65 9.13 7.11 -19.11
C ARG A 65 8.90 7.83 -17.78
N ASN A 66 8.34 9.03 -17.82
CA ASN A 66 8.05 9.80 -16.61
C ASN A 66 7.02 9.10 -15.71
N LEU A 67 5.97 8.51 -16.31
CA LEU A 67 4.98 7.72 -15.57
C LEU A 67 5.62 6.49 -14.92
N LEU A 68 6.45 5.74 -15.66
CA LEU A 68 7.17 4.58 -15.14
C LEU A 68 8.13 4.96 -14.01
N GLN A 69 8.86 6.07 -14.14
CA GLN A 69 9.74 6.57 -13.09
C GLN A 69 8.98 6.94 -11.82
N GLY A 70 7.82 7.60 -11.94
CA GLY A 70 6.97 7.93 -10.79
C GLY A 70 6.52 6.67 -10.03
N VAL A 71 6.04 5.66 -10.75
CA VAL A 71 5.60 4.40 -10.11
C VAL A 71 6.78 3.63 -9.52
N ALA A 72 7.92 3.58 -10.20
CA ALA A 72 9.15 2.94 -9.71
C ALA A 72 9.67 3.62 -8.44
N PHE A 73 9.59 4.96 -8.36
CA PHE A 73 9.92 5.71 -7.15
C PHE A 73 9.04 5.27 -5.96
N PHE A 74 7.72 5.20 -6.12
CA PHE A 74 6.82 4.76 -5.06
C PHE A 74 7.06 3.29 -4.67
N ALA A 75 7.35 2.42 -5.63
CA ALA A 75 7.70 1.03 -5.34
C ALA A 75 8.99 0.94 -4.50
N SER A 76 10.02 1.71 -4.86
CA SER A 76 11.28 1.76 -4.12
C SER A 76 11.09 2.35 -2.71
N ALA A 77 10.28 3.39 -2.57
CA ALA A 77 9.94 3.99 -1.28
C ALA A 77 9.22 2.99 -0.37
N THR A 78 8.29 2.19 -0.89
CA THR A 78 7.61 1.15 -0.09
C THR A 78 8.57 0.05 0.37
N LEU A 79 9.55 -0.34 -0.45
CA LEU A 79 10.59 -1.28 -0.04
C LEU A 79 11.49 -0.71 1.06
N LEU A 80 11.86 0.56 0.96
CA LEU A 80 12.68 1.22 1.98
C LEU A 80 11.95 1.27 3.34
N VAL A 81 10.66 1.64 3.33
CA VAL A 81 9.84 1.64 4.55
C VAL A 81 9.70 0.22 5.09
N LEU A 82 9.48 -0.78 4.24
CA LEU A 82 9.39 -2.17 4.65
C LEU A 82 10.68 -2.66 5.31
N ALA A 83 11.86 -2.32 4.74
CA ALA A 83 13.15 -2.65 5.35
C ALA A 83 13.30 -2.00 6.75
N GLY A 84 12.88 -0.74 6.89
CA GLY A 84 12.85 -0.05 8.19
C GLY A 84 11.93 -0.74 9.20
N LEU A 85 10.73 -1.14 8.79
CA LEU A 85 9.79 -1.87 9.65
C LEU A 85 10.34 -3.23 10.09
N LEU A 86 10.99 -3.97 9.19
CA LEU A 86 11.62 -5.26 9.52
C LEU A 86 12.81 -5.07 10.49
N THR A 87 13.57 -3.99 10.35
CA THR A 87 14.64 -3.63 11.29
C THR A 87 14.08 -3.36 12.68
N ILE A 88 12.98 -2.60 12.78
CA ILE A 88 12.30 -2.32 14.06
C ILE A 88 11.74 -3.63 14.64
N LEU A 89 11.16 -4.49 13.82
CA LEU A 89 10.63 -5.78 14.25
C LEU A 89 11.73 -6.70 14.78
N GLY A 90 12.94 -6.66 14.16
CA GLY A 90 14.11 -7.41 14.64
C GLY A 90 14.74 -6.84 15.91
N SER A 91 14.42 -5.61 16.32
CA SER A 91 14.90 -4.92 17.52
C SER A 91 13.78 -4.44 18.44
N THR A 92 12.71 -5.21 18.53
CA THR A 92 11.44 -4.84 19.18
C THR A 92 11.63 -4.46 20.65
N ASP A 93 12.54 -5.12 21.38
CA ASP A 93 12.82 -4.83 22.80
C ASP A 93 13.28 -3.39 23.01
N ARG A 94 14.19 -2.89 22.16
CA ARG A 94 14.64 -1.49 22.21
C ARG A 94 13.56 -0.50 21.77
N ALA A 95 12.82 -0.85 20.74
CA ALA A 95 11.76 0.00 20.21
C ALA A 95 10.64 0.19 21.23
N ILE A 96 10.24 -0.85 21.97
CA ILE A 96 9.17 -0.77 22.97
C ILE A 96 9.57 0.08 24.19
N GLU A 97 10.84 0.12 24.56
CA GLU A 97 11.32 1.01 25.64
C GLU A 97 11.08 2.48 25.28
N ILE A 98 11.40 2.86 24.03
CA ILE A 98 11.16 4.22 23.53
C ILE A 98 9.67 4.53 23.48
N VAL A 99 8.87 3.57 23.01
CA VAL A 99 7.40 3.76 22.89
C VAL A 99 6.74 3.88 24.27
N ARG A 100 7.18 3.08 25.26
CA ARG A 100 6.66 3.16 26.64
C ARG A 100 7.03 4.46 27.36
N ALA A 101 8.06 5.16 26.90
CA ALA A 101 8.40 6.50 27.41
C ALA A 101 7.33 7.55 27.02
N LEU A 102 6.48 7.25 26.04
CA LEU A 102 5.37 8.12 25.66
C LEU A 102 4.17 7.93 26.60
N PRO A 103 3.56 9.00 27.12
CA PRO A 103 2.53 8.91 28.17
C PRO A 103 1.27 8.13 27.73
N PHE A 104 0.94 8.12 26.42
CA PHE A 104 -0.21 7.38 25.89
C PHE A 104 0.08 5.90 25.60
N ALA A 105 1.36 5.50 25.58
CA ALA A 105 1.79 4.14 25.22
C ALA A 105 2.43 3.36 26.37
N ALA A 106 2.42 3.90 27.60
CA ALA A 106 3.06 3.32 28.79
C ALA A 106 2.60 1.90 29.12
N LYS A 107 1.37 1.53 28.76
CA LYS A 107 0.77 0.20 29.00
C LYS A 107 0.89 -0.78 27.82
N THR A 108 1.60 -0.40 26.74
CA THR A 108 1.73 -1.25 25.55
C THR A 108 2.54 -2.51 25.87
N THR A 109 2.00 -3.67 25.51
CA THR A 109 2.72 -4.95 25.62
C THR A 109 3.59 -5.20 24.38
N LEU A 110 4.66 -6.01 24.53
CA LEU A 110 5.54 -6.39 23.43
C LEU A 110 4.74 -7.04 22.29
N LEU A 111 3.88 -7.99 22.62
CA LEU A 111 3.05 -8.70 21.64
C LEU A 111 2.13 -7.77 20.84
N GLN A 112 1.52 -6.79 21.50
CA GLN A 112 0.66 -5.80 20.81
C GLN A 112 1.45 -4.95 19.82
N TRP A 113 2.68 -4.58 20.18
CA TRP A 113 3.57 -3.81 19.33
C TRP A 113 4.00 -4.62 18.10
N GLU A 114 4.42 -5.86 18.30
CA GLU A 114 4.79 -6.77 17.22
C GLU A 114 3.65 -7.01 16.24
N MET A 115 2.44 -7.26 16.74
CA MET A 115 1.25 -7.45 15.90
C MET A 115 0.93 -6.22 15.06
N LYS A 116 1.06 -5.01 15.61
CA LYS A 116 0.85 -3.77 14.86
C LYS A 116 1.91 -3.56 13.78
N LEU A 117 3.17 -3.86 14.07
CA LEU A 117 4.25 -3.83 13.08
C LEU A 117 4.04 -4.84 11.96
N LEU A 118 3.61 -6.06 12.26
CA LEU A 118 3.29 -7.07 11.26
C LEU A 118 2.16 -6.61 10.33
N VAL A 119 1.11 -6.01 10.87
CA VAL A 119 0.02 -5.44 10.06
C VAL A 119 0.54 -4.36 9.12
N LEU A 120 1.42 -3.46 9.60
CA LEU A 120 2.05 -2.45 8.76
C LEU A 120 2.92 -3.09 7.66
N CYS A 121 3.70 -4.11 7.98
CA CYS A 121 4.48 -4.86 6.98
C CYS A 121 3.57 -5.43 5.88
N VAL A 122 2.44 -6.05 6.23
CA VAL A 122 1.48 -6.59 5.27
C VAL A 122 0.92 -5.49 4.36
N ILE A 123 0.58 -4.32 4.93
CA ILE A 123 0.09 -3.17 4.17
C ILE A 123 1.14 -2.70 3.16
N PHE A 124 2.40 -2.56 3.57
CA PHE A 124 3.47 -2.09 2.68
C PHE A 124 3.85 -3.13 1.63
N VAL A 125 3.83 -4.43 1.95
CA VAL A 125 3.98 -5.51 0.97
C VAL A 125 2.87 -5.44 -0.08
N TYR A 126 1.62 -5.27 0.37
CA TYR A 126 0.49 -5.11 -0.55
C TYR A 126 0.64 -3.86 -1.43
N ALA A 127 1.05 -2.72 -0.87
CA ALA A 127 1.30 -1.50 -1.61
C ALA A 127 2.41 -1.69 -2.66
N PHE A 128 3.51 -2.35 -2.30
CA PHE A 128 4.59 -2.69 -3.23
C PHE A 128 4.09 -3.52 -4.42
N PHE A 129 3.31 -4.58 -4.17
CA PHE A 129 2.73 -5.38 -5.25
C PHE A 129 1.75 -4.58 -6.12
N LYS A 130 0.97 -3.67 -5.53
CA LYS A 130 0.09 -2.80 -6.32
C LYS A 130 0.87 -1.85 -7.22
N PHE A 131 1.96 -1.26 -6.76
CA PHE A 131 2.82 -0.40 -7.58
C PHE A 131 3.53 -1.20 -8.67
N THR A 132 4.10 -2.36 -8.36
CA THR A 132 4.76 -3.21 -9.36
C THR A 132 3.78 -3.76 -10.40
N TRP A 133 2.55 -4.07 -10.00
CA TRP A 133 1.49 -4.46 -10.93
C TRP A 133 1.07 -3.32 -11.87
N ALA A 134 1.09 -2.08 -11.39
CA ALA A 134 0.78 -0.91 -12.20
C ALA A 134 1.84 -0.63 -13.30
N LEU A 135 3.03 -1.22 -13.19
CA LEU A 135 4.10 -1.16 -14.19
C LEU A 135 3.91 -2.14 -15.36
N ARG A 136 3.02 -3.13 -15.23
CA ARG A 136 2.66 -4.11 -16.27
C ARG A 136 1.48 -3.62 -17.10
#